data_162e120bb5448d12050c707893d94600
#
_entry.id   162e120bb5448d12050c707893d94600
#
_cell.length_a   1.000
_cell.length_b   1.000
_cell.length_c   1.000
_cell.angle_alpha   90.00
_cell.angle_beta   90.00
_cell.angle_gamma   90.00
#
_symmetry.space_group_name_H-M   'P 1'
#
loop_
_entity.id
_entity.type
_entity.pdbx_description
1 polymer ?
#
loop_
_entity_poly.entity_id
_entity_poly.type
_entity_poly.pdbx_seq_one_letter_code
_entity_poly.pdbx_strand_id
1 'polypeptide(L)'
;MVKAVKTIIKNCTNLKTGVDKLATFEIEYIFLRIRAKAVGEVSEFKITAPDDETTQVEVQVPLEEVEVLVPKDHAKKILLDGNVGVIMKYPSLDAFIQQNMSDNPTVEDIFELAATCVDQVYDAEEVYDSFSHKEALEFLENLNSDQFAKIQAFFETMPKLSHTIEVYNPKTKVKSDVVLEGLASFFE
;
A
#
# COMPACT_ATOMS: atom_id res chain seq x y z
N MET A 1 -13.19 2.76 11.71
CA MET A 1 -12.38 3.67 10.86
C MET A 1 -12.68 3.49 9.36
N VAL A 2 -12.50 2.32 8.75
CA VAL A 2 -12.66 2.03 7.29
C VAL A 2 -13.98 2.51 6.71
N LYS A 3 -15.12 2.14 7.33
CA LYS A 3 -16.45 2.56 6.87
C LYS A 3 -16.59 4.09 6.81
N ALA A 4 -15.98 4.80 7.77
CA ALA A 4 -16.02 6.27 7.80
C ALA A 4 -15.22 6.86 6.63
N VAL A 5 -14.00 6.37 6.37
CA VAL A 5 -13.16 6.81 5.24
C VAL A 5 -13.89 6.57 3.91
N LYS A 6 -14.43 5.38 3.67
CA LYS A 6 -15.21 5.06 2.47
C LYS A 6 -16.43 5.97 2.31
N THR A 7 -17.13 6.26 3.41
CA THR A 7 -18.29 7.15 3.39
C THR A 7 -17.90 8.58 3.03
N ILE A 8 -16.81 9.09 3.60
CA ILE A 8 -16.28 10.43 3.29
C ILE A 8 -15.91 10.51 1.80
N ILE A 9 -15.15 9.56 1.29
CA ILE A 9 -14.76 9.53 -0.12
C ILE A 9 -16.00 9.50 -1.02
N LYS A 10 -16.96 8.62 -0.74
CA LYS A 10 -18.19 8.51 -1.52
C LYS A 10 -19.00 9.82 -1.55
N ASN A 11 -19.04 10.54 -0.43
CA ASN A 11 -19.82 11.77 -0.32
C ASN A 11 -19.09 13.01 -0.85
N CYS A 12 -17.75 12.99 -0.86
CA CYS A 12 -16.91 14.13 -1.28
C CYS A 12 -16.37 14.01 -2.71
N THR A 13 -16.66 12.91 -3.41
CA THR A 13 -16.16 12.68 -4.78
C THR A 13 -17.27 12.18 -5.70
N ASN A 14 -17.07 12.40 -7.02
CA ASN A 14 -17.94 11.88 -8.07
C ASN A 14 -17.30 10.65 -8.76
N LEU A 15 -16.71 9.75 -7.97
CA LEU A 15 -16.08 8.55 -8.52
C LEU A 15 -17.09 7.68 -9.27
N LYS A 16 -16.81 7.38 -10.54
CA LYS A 16 -17.61 6.48 -11.37
C LYS A 16 -17.43 5.01 -10.97
N THR A 17 -16.24 4.68 -10.51
CA THR A 17 -15.93 3.36 -9.91
C THR A 17 -16.32 3.37 -8.44
N GLY A 18 -16.94 2.30 -7.96
CA GLY A 18 -17.27 2.20 -6.52
C GLY A 18 -16.00 2.24 -5.67
N VAL A 19 -16.06 2.90 -4.50
CA VAL A 19 -14.92 3.03 -3.55
C VAL A 19 -14.34 1.66 -3.15
N ASP A 20 -15.19 0.62 -3.15
CA ASP A 20 -14.77 -0.75 -2.81
C ASP A 20 -13.85 -1.41 -3.85
N LYS A 21 -13.74 -0.83 -5.05
CA LYS A 21 -12.84 -1.31 -6.12
C LYS A 21 -11.49 -0.60 -6.14
N LEU A 22 -11.32 0.42 -5.31
CA LEU A 22 -10.07 1.16 -5.22
C LEU A 22 -9.04 0.38 -4.40
N ALA A 23 -7.79 0.49 -4.82
CA ALA A 23 -6.65 0.00 -4.04
C ALA A 23 -6.46 0.83 -2.77
N THR A 24 -5.76 0.27 -1.78
CA THR A 24 -5.51 0.94 -0.50
C THR A 24 -4.85 2.31 -0.68
N PHE A 25 -3.79 2.39 -1.46
CA PHE A 25 -3.08 3.66 -1.71
C PHE A 25 -3.92 4.71 -2.45
N GLU A 26 -4.86 4.27 -3.31
CA GLU A 26 -5.79 5.18 -3.99
C GLU A 26 -6.79 5.78 -2.99
N ILE A 27 -7.30 4.96 -2.07
CA ILE A 27 -8.19 5.40 -0.99
C ILE A 27 -7.46 6.37 -0.06
N GLU A 28 -6.23 6.05 0.33
CA GLU A 28 -5.39 6.89 1.18
C GLU A 28 -5.12 8.25 0.53
N TYR A 29 -4.73 8.25 -0.75
CA TYR A 29 -4.46 9.47 -1.51
C TYR A 29 -5.70 10.37 -1.63
N ILE A 30 -6.84 9.80 -2.01
CA ILE A 30 -8.09 10.55 -2.14
C ILE A 30 -8.50 11.13 -0.78
N PHE A 31 -8.41 10.34 0.28
CA PHE A 31 -8.73 10.79 1.63
C PHE A 31 -7.81 11.93 2.09
N LEU A 32 -6.50 11.81 1.84
CA LEU A 32 -5.52 12.86 2.12
C LEU A 32 -5.88 14.17 1.43
N ARG A 33 -6.25 14.11 0.14
CA ARG A 33 -6.65 15.30 -0.64
C ARG A 33 -7.95 15.93 -0.13
N ILE A 34 -8.94 15.12 0.24
CA ILE A 34 -10.18 15.61 0.86
C ILE A 34 -9.86 16.31 2.18
N ARG A 35 -9.03 15.68 3.02
CA ARG A 35 -8.64 16.25 4.32
C ARG A 35 -7.87 17.57 4.15
N ALA A 36 -6.94 17.65 3.22
CA ALA A 36 -6.19 18.86 2.95
C ALA A 36 -7.12 20.04 2.61
N LYS A 37 -8.15 19.81 1.81
CA LYS A 37 -9.13 20.83 1.45
C LYS A 37 -10.15 21.17 2.55
N ALA A 38 -10.46 20.23 3.42
CA ALA A 38 -11.49 20.40 4.45
C ALA A 38 -10.94 20.99 5.77
N VAL A 39 -9.73 20.65 6.16
CA VAL A 39 -9.18 20.96 7.49
C VAL A 39 -7.94 21.85 7.40
N GLY A 40 -7.16 21.75 6.32
CA GLY A 40 -5.94 22.52 6.10
C GLY A 40 -4.93 21.76 5.25
N GLU A 41 -4.15 22.52 4.51
CA GLU A 41 -3.18 21.98 3.52
C GLU A 41 -1.85 21.56 4.14
N VAL A 42 -1.62 21.88 5.42
CA VAL A 42 -0.40 21.51 6.16
C VAL A 42 -0.76 20.60 7.33
N SER A 43 -0.01 19.55 7.52
CA SER A 43 -0.05 18.71 8.71
C SER A 43 1.12 19.03 9.61
N GLU A 44 0.87 19.21 10.90
CA GLU A 44 1.86 19.54 11.93
C GLU A 44 1.87 18.42 12.98
N PHE A 45 3.03 17.80 13.19
CA PHE A 45 3.20 16.75 14.18
C PHE A 45 4.65 16.68 14.64
N LYS A 46 4.93 15.81 15.61
CA LYS A 46 6.30 15.62 16.15
C LYS A 46 6.82 14.26 15.77
N ILE A 47 8.06 14.23 15.32
CA ILE A 47 8.77 12.99 15.05
C ILE A 47 10.04 12.92 15.90
N THR A 48 10.50 11.72 16.17
CA THR A 48 11.79 11.50 16.82
C THR A 48 12.90 11.69 15.80
N ALA A 49 13.90 12.51 16.13
CA ALA A 49 15.04 12.74 15.27
C ALA A 49 15.83 11.43 15.07
N PRO A 50 16.15 11.02 13.82
CA PRO A 50 16.77 9.72 13.56
C PRO A 50 18.17 9.57 14.10
N ASP A 51 18.87 10.68 14.33
CA ASP A 51 20.29 10.72 14.72
C ASP A 51 20.56 10.51 16.21
N ASP A 52 19.58 10.76 17.09
CA ASP A 52 19.73 10.56 18.53
C ASP A 52 18.59 9.77 19.18
N GLU A 53 17.55 9.42 18.44
CA GLU A 53 16.38 8.61 18.83
C GLU A 53 15.62 9.12 20.09
N THR A 54 15.94 10.32 20.57
CA THR A 54 15.38 10.88 21.80
C THR A 54 14.78 12.28 21.63
N THR A 55 15.32 13.07 20.70
CA THR A 55 14.87 14.44 20.49
C THR A 55 13.63 14.49 19.64
N GLN A 56 12.56 15.08 20.16
CA GLN A 56 11.32 15.33 19.40
C GLN A 56 11.47 16.62 18.60
N VAL A 57 11.21 16.55 17.31
CA VAL A 57 11.25 17.69 16.40
C VAL A 57 9.86 17.90 15.81
N GLU A 58 9.38 19.12 15.86
CA GLU A 58 8.13 19.53 15.21
C GLU A 58 8.36 19.69 13.71
N VAL A 59 7.54 19.03 12.90
CA VAL A 59 7.61 19.06 11.46
C VAL A 59 6.29 19.54 10.87
N GLN A 60 6.40 20.18 9.71
CA GLN A 60 5.26 20.65 8.91
C GLN A 60 5.34 19.98 7.55
N VAL A 61 4.26 19.31 7.15
CA VAL A 61 4.18 18.59 5.89
C VAL A 61 3.08 19.20 5.03
N PRO A 62 3.44 19.82 3.89
CA PRO A 62 2.44 20.25 2.90
C PRO A 62 1.77 19.04 2.28
N LEU A 63 0.51 18.80 2.61
CA LEU A 63 -0.23 17.61 2.15
C LEU A 63 -0.43 17.58 0.62
N GLU A 64 -0.27 18.71 -0.05
CA GLU A 64 -0.34 18.78 -1.52
C GLU A 64 0.92 18.21 -2.20
N GLU A 65 2.06 18.16 -1.49
CA GLU A 65 3.32 17.62 -2.00
C GLU A 65 3.43 16.10 -1.81
N VAL A 66 2.54 15.51 -1.03
CA VAL A 66 2.48 14.06 -0.85
C VAL A 66 1.97 13.40 -2.13
N GLU A 67 2.73 12.46 -2.67
CA GLU A 67 2.41 11.76 -3.91
C GLU A 67 2.34 10.24 -3.70
N VAL A 68 1.76 9.55 -4.68
CA VAL A 68 1.83 8.09 -4.75
C VAL A 68 3.13 7.72 -5.45
N LEU A 69 4.06 7.16 -4.69
CA LEU A 69 5.30 6.61 -5.24
C LEU A 69 5.02 5.25 -5.87
N VAL A 70 5.34 5.13 -7.15
CA VAL A 70 5.31 3.85 -7.89
C VAL A 70 6.76 3.45 -8.16
N PRO A 71 7.29 2.40 -7.51
CA PRO A 71 8.63 1.90 -7.78
C PRO A 71 8.79 1.48 -9.24
N LYS A 72 9.98 1.73 -9.82
CA LYS A 72 10.23 1.47 -11.25
C LYS A 72 10.20 0.00 -11.63
N ASP A 73 10.49 -0.86 -10.68
CA ASP A 73 10.51 -2.32 -10.79
C ASP A 73 9.16 -2.96 -10.47
N HIS A 74 8.15 -2.15 -10.11
CA HIS A 74 6.82 -2.66 -9.84
C HIS A 74 6.12 -3.10 -11.11
N ALA A 75 5.63 -4.33 -11.13
CA ALA A 75 4.87 -4.90 -12.23
C ALA A 75 3.73 -5.77 -11.73
N LYS A 76 2.54 -5.58 -12.31
CA LYS A 76 1.38 -6.46 -12.05
C LYS A 76 1.49 -7.81 -12.75
N LYS A 77 2.17 -7.85 -13.89
CA LYS A 77 2.39 -9.08 -14.67
C LYS A 77 3.70 -9.71 -14.23
N ILE A 78 3.62 -10.88 -13.64
CA ILE A 78 4.74 -11.61 -13.05
C ILE A 78 4.94 -12.90 -13.81
N LEU A 79 6.13 -13.09 -14.38
CA LEU A 79 6.54 -14.34 -14.99
C LEU A 79 7.10 -15.26 -13.90
N LEU A 80 6.43 -16.38 -13.67
CA LEU A 80 6.81 -17.36 -12.65
C LEU A 80 7.89 -18.32 -13.18
N ASP A 81 7.60 -19.00 -14.28
CA ASP A 81 8.52 -19.96 -14.93
C ASP A 81 8.15 -20.14 -16.40
N GLY A 82 9.18 -20.23 -17.28
CA GLY A 82 8.98 -20.44 -18.71
C GLY A 82 7.97 -19.46 -19.31
N ASN A 83 6.78 -19.93 -19.66
CA ASN A 83 5.69 -19.12 -20.18
C ASN A 83 4.53 -18.97 -19.19
N VAL A 84 4.64 -19.53 -17.98
CA VAL A 84 3.60 -19.48 -16.97
C VAL A 84 3.80 -18.27 -16.08
N GLY A 85 2.74 -17.52 -15.83
CA GLY A 85 2.78 -16.34 -14.97
C GLY A 85 1.41 -15.95 -14.43
N VAL A 86 1.42 -14.89 -13.65
CA VAL A 86 0.21 -14.33 -13.04
C VAL A 86 0.10 -12.83 -13.31
N ILE A 87 -1.11 -12.34 -13.38
CA ILE A 87 -1.43 -10.91 -13.33
C ILE A 87 -2.06 -10.66 -11.96
N MET A 88 -1.46 -9.73 -11.22
CA MET A 88 -1.91 -9.37 -9.88
C MET A 88 -2.78 -8.11 -9.92
N LYS A 89 -3.77 -8.05 -9.04
CA LYS A 89 -4.52 -6.84 -8.69
C LYS A 89 -4.14 -6.39 -7.27
N TYR A 90 -4.30 -5.11 -7.02
CA TYR A 90 -4.03 -4.58 -5.68
C TYR A 90 -5.09 -5.02 -4.68
N PRO A 91 -4.70 -5.27 -3.42
CA PRO A 91 -5.65 -5.57 -2.38
C PRO A 91 -6.61 -4.39 -2.16
N SER A 92 -7.88 -4.69 -1.92
CA SER A 92 -8.82 -3.69 -1.45
C SER A 92 -8.49 -3.27 -0.02
N LEU A 93 -8.97 -2.10 0.39
CA LEU A 93 -8.78 -1.62 1.77
C LEU A 93 -9.31 -2.63 2.81
N ASP A 94 -10.44 -3.29 2.52
CA ASP A 94 -11.00 -4.29 3.44
C ASP A 94 -10.08 -5.51 3.59
N ALA A 95 -9.57 -6.04 2.47
CA ALA A 95 -8.64 -7.17 2.47
C ALA A 95 -7.32 -6.82 3.20
N PHE A 96 -6.79 -5.62 2.92
CA PHE A 96 -5.56 -5.13 3.56
C PHE A 96 -5.71 -4.98 5.08
N ILE A 97 -6.86 -4.48 5.56
CA ILE A 97 -7.10 -4.29 6.99
C ILE A 97 -7.34 -5.62 7.70
N GLN A 98 -8.10 -6.54 7.09
CA GLN A 98 -8.33 -7.85 7.69
C GLN A 98 -7.01 -8.56 7.99
N GLN A 99 -6.01 -8.42 7.13
CA GLN A 99 -4.70 -9.01 7.32
C GLN A 99 -3.85 -8.25 8.35
N ASN A 100 -3.85 -6.91 8.32
CA ASN A 100 -3.05 -6.10 9.25
C ASN A 100 -3.65 -5.98 10.66
N MET A 101 -4.82 -6.55 10.92
CA MET A 101 -5.37 -6.68 12.28
C MET A 101 -4.70 -7.78 13.11
N SER A 102 -3.90 -8.64 12.49
CA SER A 102 -3.07 -9.61 13.20
C SER A 102 -1.69 -9.00 13.47
N ASP A 103 -1.32 -8.86 14.74
CA ASP A 103 0.02 -8.36 15.15
C ASP A 103 1.16 -9.29 14.69
N ASN A 104 0.83 -10.53 14.29
CA ASN A 104 1.74 -11.52 13.72
C ASN A 104 1.01 -12.30 12.62
N PRO A 105 1.09 -11.87 11.35
CA PRO A 105 0.46 -12.58 10.25
C PRO A 105 1.09 -13.97 10.10
N THR A 106 0.25 -14.98 9.99
CA THR A 106 0.68 -16.36 9.72
C THR A 106 1.02 -16.54 8.25
N VAL A 107 1.66 -17.65 7.91
CA VAL A 107 1.93 -18.01 6.50
C VAL A 107 0.60 -18.15 5.76
N GLU A 108 -0.41 -18.73 6.39
CA GLU A 108 -1.76 -18.87 5.84
C GLU A 108 -2.38 -17.50 5.50
N ASP A 109 -2.24 -16.49 6.38
CA ASP A 109 -2.76 -15.14 6.14
C ASP A 109 -2.12 -14.49 4.90
N ILE A 110 -0.82 -14.75 4.68
CA ILE A 110 -0.09 -14.24 3.52
C ILE A 110 -0.60 -14.90 2.23
N PHE A 111 -0.82 -16.21 2.24
CA PHE A 111 -1.38 -16.93 1.10
C PHE A 111 -2.81 -16.50 0.79
N GLU A 112 -3.65 -16.34 1.81
CA GLU A 112 -5.02 -15.86 1.69
C GLU A 112 -5.08 -14.47 1.04
N LEU A 113 -4.23 -13.52 1.48
CA LEU A 113 -4.14 -12.21 0.84
C LEU A 113 -3.68 -12.34 -0.61
N ALA A 114 -2.62 -13.10 -0.85
CA ALA A 114 -2.08 -13.29 -2.19
C ALA A 114 -3.14 -13.87 -3.13
N ALA A 115 -3.93 -14.85 -2.67
CA ALA A 115 -5.02 -15.46 -3.43
C ALA A 115 -6.11 -14.44 -3.81
N THR A 116 -6.47 -13.52 -2.90
CA THR A 116 -7.42 -12.43 -3.21
C THR A 116 -6.89 -11.47 -4.27
N CYS A 117 -5.56 -11.39 -4.42
CA CYS A 117 -4.88 -10.47 -5.33
C CYS A 117 -4.53 -11.10 -6.69
N VAL A 118 -4.71 -12.39 -6.89
CA VAL A 118 -4.60 -13.01 -8.22
C VAL A 118 -5.78 -12.54 -9.06
N ASP A 119 -5.48 -11.93 -10.21
CA ASP A 119 -6.48 -11.48 -11.18
C ASP A 119 -6.60 -12.46 -12.36
N GLN A 120 -5.45 -12.88 -12.89
CA GLN A 120 -5.37 -13.84 -13.99
C GLN A 120 -4.14 -14.74 -13.80
N VAL A 121 -4.27 -15.98 -14.25
CA VAL A 121 -3.14 -16.90 -14.46
C VAL A 121 -3.01 -17.10 -15.96
N TYR A 122 -1.81 -17.13 -16.51
CA TYR A 122 -1.59 -17.34 -17.93
C TYR A 122 -0.45 -18.32 -18.17
N ASP A 123 -0.54 -19.01 -19.28
CA ASP A 123 0.54 -19.83 -19.84
C ASP A 123 0.83 -19.45 -21.31
N ALA A 124 1.49 -20.33 -22.08
CA ALA A 124 1.83 -20.07 -23.47
C ALA A 124 0.61 -20.04 -24.42
N GLU A 125 -0.50 -20.64 -24.03
CA GLU A 125 -1.65 -20.93 -24.89
C GLU A 125 -2.90 -20.17 -24.45
N GLU A 126 -3.12 -20.02 -23.13
CA GLU A 126 -4.37 -19.52 -22.57
C GLU A 126 -4.16 -18.53 -21.40
N VAL A 127 -5.21 -17.74 -21.16
CA VAL A 127 -5.35 -16.86 -19.99
C VAL A 127 -6.57 -17.31 -19.21
N TYR A 128 -6.37 -17.62 -17.94
CA TYR A 128 -7.39 -18.06 -17.01
C TYR A 128 -7.77 -16.89 -16.10
N ASP A 129 -8.99 -16.36 -16.25
CA ASP A 129 -9.52 -15.22 -15.48
C ASP A 129 -10.77 -15.57 -14.66
N SER A 130 -11.25 -16.81 -14.78
CA SER A 130 -12.46 -17.30 -14.14
C SER A 130 -12.15 -18.49 -13.23
N PHE A 131 -11.66 -18.19 -12.05
CA PHE A 131 -11.37 -19.18 -11.00
C PHE A 131 -11.90 -18.72 -9.64
N SER A 132 -12.20 -19.67 -8.77
CA SER A 132 -12.60 -19.40 -7.39
C SER A 132 -11.40 -19.00 -6.54
N HIS A 133 -11.67 -18.36 -5.40
CA HIS A 133 -10.63 -18.06 -4.40
C HIS A 133 -9.87 -19.32 -3.96
N LYS A 134 -10.56 -20.45 -3.83
CA LYS A 134 -9.94 -21.74 -3.46
C LYS A 134 -8.96 -22.21 -4.53
N GLU A 135 -9.31 -22.09 -5.81
CA GLU A 135 -8.41 -22.48 -6.91
C GLU A 135 -7.18 -21.56 -6.98
N ALA A 136 -7.35 -20.27 -6.69
CA ALA A 136 -6.22 -19.34 -6.57
C ALA A 136 -5.29 -19.71 -5.42
N LEU A 137 -5.85 -20.10 -4.27
CA LEU A 137 -5.08 -20.57 -3.10
C LEU A 137 -4.31 -21.85 -3.42
N GLU A 138 -4.99 -22.87 -3.98
CA GLU A 138 -4.37 -24.11 -4.41
C GLU A 138 -3.25 -23.87 -5.44
N PHE A 139 -3.43 -22.94 -6.36
CA PHE A 139 -2.39 -22.54 -7.31
C PHE A 139 -1.16 -21.98 -6.59
N LEU A 140 -1.34 -21.07 -5.64
CA LEU A 140 -0.25 -20.46 -4.88
C LEU A 140 0.49 -21.47 -4.01
N GLU A 141 -0.22 -22.40 -3.36
CA GLU A 141 0.36 -23.46 -2.52
C GLU A 141 1.22 -24.44 -3.32
N ASN A 142 0.98 -24.59 -4.62
CA ASN A 142 1.77 -25.43 -5.51
C ASN A 142 3.01 -24.73 -6.09
N LEU A 143 3.22 -23.45 -5.83
CA LEU A 143 4.41 -22.72 -6.25
C LEU A 143 5.63 -23.14 -5.42
N ASN A 144 6.79 -23.18 -6.07
CA ASN A 144 8.05 -23.29 -5.33
C ASN A 144 8.44 -21.94 -4.68
N SER A 145 9.44 -21.96 -3.80
CA SER A 145 9.88 -20.79 -3.05
C SER A 145 10.31 -19.61 -3.94
N ASP A 146 11.00 -19.90 -5.06
CA ASP A 146 11.48 -18.85 -5.97
C ASP A 146 10.32 -18.20 -6.74
N GLN A 147 9.32 -18.99 -7.11
CA GLN A 147 8.09 -18.47 -7.76
C GLN A 147 7.27 -17.63 -6.78
N PHE A 148 7.11 -18.10 -5.54
CA PHE A 148 6.37 -17.36 -4.53
C PHE A 148 7.08 -16.06 -4.11
N ALA A 149 8.42 -16.06 -4.05
CA ALA A 149 9.20 -14.85 -3.78
C ALA A 149 8.94 -13.73 -4.82
N LYS A 150 8.67 -14.09 -6.09
CA LYS A 150 8.29 -13.11 -7.11
C LYS A 150 6.94 -12.47 -6.83
N ILE A 151 5.99 -13.23 -6.26
CA ILE A 151 4.69 -12.71 -5.83
C ILE A 151 4.85 -11.82 -4.60
N GLN A 152 5.70 -12.20 -3.65
CA GLN A 152 6.01 -11.34 -2.48
C GLN A 152 6.59 -10.00 -2.90
N ALA A 153 7.50 -9.98 -3.89
CA ALA A 153 8.08 -8.76 -4.44
C ALA A 153 7.02 -7.79 -5.00
N PHE A 154 5.90 -8.29 -5.52
CA PHE A 154 4.78 -7.45 -5.92
C PHE A 154 4.22 -6.65 -4.75
N PHE A 155 4.03 -7.27 -3.58
CA PHE A 155 3.51 -6.59 -2.38
C PHE A 155 4.53 -5.61 -1.80
N GLU A 156 5.81 -5.94 -1.81
CA GLU A 156 6.88 -5.08 -1.33
C GLU A 156 7.04 -3.80 -2.18
N THR A 157 6.81 -3.93 -3.49
CA THR A 157 6.94 -2.83 -4.45
C THR A 157 5.62 -2.13 -4.78
N MET A 158 4.51 -2.48 -4.10
CA MET A 158 3.22 -1.82 -4.34
C MET A 158 3.32 -0.30 -4.21
N PRO A 159 2.56 0.45 -5.02
CA PRO A 159 2.45 1.88 -4.86
C PRO A 159 1.99 2.26 -3.45
N LYS A 160 2.59 3.31 -2.88
CA LYS A 160 2.25 3.84 -1.56
C LYS A 160 2.37 5.35 -1.51
N LEU A 161 1.62 6.00 -0.61
CA LEU A 161 1.85 7.40 -0.33
C LEU A 161 3.25 7.57 0.23
N SER A 162 3.97 8.55 -0.28
CA SER A 162 5.33 8.85 0.16
C SER A 162 5.64 10.33 0.06
N HIS A 163 6.35 10.84 1.04
CA HIS A 163 6.92 12.18 1.03
C HIS A 163 8.18 12.19 1.87
N THR A 164 9.25 12.80 1.36
CA THR A 164 10.52 12.93 2.09
C THR A 164 10.61 14.32 2.69
N ILE A 165 10.89 14.40 3.98
CA ILE A 165 11.10 15.65 4.71
C ILE A 165 12.52 15.73 5.27
N GLU A 166 13.11 16.92 5.28
CA GLU A 166 14.35 17.19 5.98
C GLU A 166 14.03 17.55 7.43
N VAL A 167 14.61 16.81 8.36
CA VAL A 167 14.45 17.02 9.80
C VAL A 167 15.75 17.56 10.37
N TYR A 168 15.68 18.72 11.05
CA TYR A 168 16.82 19.31 11.73
C TYR A 168 16.75 19.06 13.24
N ASN A 169 17.71 18.32 13.78
CA ASN A 169 17.82 18.12 15.23
C ASN A 169 18.51 19.33 15.89
N PRO A 170 17.82 20.12 16.73
CA PRO A 170 18.39 21.32 17.35
C PRO A 170 19.48 21.00 18.39
N LYS A 171 19.49 19.78 18.95
CA LYS A 171 20.44 19.35 19.96
C LYS A 171 21.78 18.93 19.37
N THR A 172 21.75 18.10 18.33
CA THR A 172 22.95 17.58 17.67
C THR A 172 23.41 18.45 16.48
N LYS A 173 22.51 19.31 15.95
CA LYS A 173 22.67 20.14 14.75
C LYS A 173 22.81 19.33 13.45
N VAL A 174 22.34 18.09 13.49
CA VAL A 174 22.33 17.19 12.32
C VAL A 174 21.05 17.39 11.52
N LYS A 175 21.15 17.31 10.19
CA LYS A 175 20.01 17.23 9.27
C LYS A 175 19.89 15.80 8.78
N SER A 176 18.69 15.25 8.80
CA SER A 176 18.38 13.89 8.36
C SER A 176 17.17 13.90 7.45
N ASP A 177 17.20 13.11 6.38
CA ASP A 177 16.02 12.89 5.56
C ASP A 177 15.17 11.78 6.19
N VAL A 178 13.88 12.05 6.34
CA VAL A 178 12.89 11.08 6.83
C VAL A 178 11.85 10.86 5.75
N VAL A 179 11.66 9.60 5.38
CA VAL A 179 10.62 9.20 4.43
C VAL A 179 9.36 8.86 5.21
N LEU A 180 8.29 9.60 4.95
CA LEU A 180 6.96 9.34 5.48
C LEU A 180 6.21 8.47 4.48
N GLU A 181 5.69 7.33 4.91
CA GLU A 181 4.99 6.38 4.04
C GLU A 181 3.66 5.94 4.64
N GLY A 182 2.64 5.86 3.77
CA GLY A 182 1.27 5.52 4.16
C GLY A 182 0.55 6.66 4.88
N LEU A 183 -0.78 6.59 4.93
CA LEU A 183 -1.62 7.69 5.41
C LEU A 183 -1.34 8.07 6.88
N ALA A 184 -1.07 7.09 7.73
CA ALA A 184 -0.89 7.32 9.17
C ALA A 184 0.30 8.25 9.47
N SER A 185 1.44 8.07 8.77
CA SER A 185 2.65 8.85 8.99
C SER A 185 2.54 10.37 8.72
N PHE A 186 1.43 10.80 8.13
CA PHE A 186 1.16 12.22 7.91
C PHE A 186 0.34 12.89 9.01
N PHE A 187 -0.01 12.15 10.08
CA PHE A 187 -0.89 12.65 11.15
C PHE A 187 -0.48 12.26 12.55
N GLU A 188 0.56 11.43 12.71
CA GLU A 188 1.06 10.95 14.02
C GLU A 188 2.50 11.37 14.27
#